data_7405f3f59098803b80ec18a1cddffd39
#
_entry.id   7405f3f59098803b80ec18a1cddffd39
#
_cell.length_a   1.000
_cell.length_b   1.000
_cell.length_c   1.000
_cell.angle_alpha   90.00
_cell.angle_beta   90.00
_cell.angle_gamma   90.00
#
_symmetry.space_group_name_H-M   'P 1'
#
loop_
_entity.id
_entity.type
_entity.pdbx_description
1 polymer ?
#
loop_
_entity_poly.entity_id
_entity_poly.type
_entity_poly.pdbx_seq_one_letter_code
_entity_poly.pdbx_strand_id
1 'polypeptide(L)'
;GGAPVSEAAFAHGIAAAAEAGRRVNARRAAAGERPYDVTEFDTLTVAAAVVFAEAGVDVAVLECGMGGRWDATSAMKSIRSVAVTGIGLDHTRILGDTLEAIAGEKAAIIKPGRACVLGVGCATPTSVEDVFLEQCRAAGVTPTLVRALDRADVAGEMHPGIAREHAGLPQASFGVTKRPNRLGAPLELSVNTPRSLYAELACLKPGYQAANVACAVALAEAHLGRALAQDALFE
;
A
#
# COMPACT_ATOMS: atom_id res chain seq x y z
N GLY A 1 -2.71 15.36 -9.85
CA GLY A 1 -2.57 15.80 -8.83
C GLY A 1 -3.28 16.74 -7.88
N GLY A 2 -3.81 16.24 -6.76
CA GLY A 2 -4.29 17.09 -5.67
C GLY A 2 -5.68 17.74 -5.84
N ALA A 3 -6.31 17.63 -7.00
CA ALA A 3 -7.65 18.13 -7.23
C ALA A 3 -8.67 16.99 -7.26
N PRO A 4 -9.89 17.20 -6.74
CA PRO A 4 -10.99 16.25 -6.88
C PRO A 4 -11.31 16.00 -8.37
N VAL A 5 -11.79 14.80 -8.67
CA VAL A 5 -12.38 14.50 -9.97
C VAL A 5 -13.65 15.35 -10.17
N SER A 6 -13.95 15.77 -11.42
CA SER A 6 -15.17 16.52 -11.70
C SER A 6 -16.43 15.65 -11.47
N GLU A 7 -17.53 16.30 -11.07
CA GLU A 7 -18.82 15.62 -10.88
C GLU A 7 -19.25 14.84 -12.12
N ALA A 8 -19.03 15.40 -13.31
CA ALA A 8 -19.38 14.75 -14.58
C ALA A 8 -18.56 13.47 -14.81
N ALA A 9 -17.23 13.52 -14.58
CA ALA A 9 -16.36 12.36 -14.72
C ALA A 9 -16.69 11.30 -13.65
N PHE A 10 -16.98 11.72 -12.42
CA PHE A 10 -17.41 10.82 -11.36
C PHE A 10 -18.72 10.12 -11.71
N ALA A 11 -19.74 10.86 -12.12
CA ALA A 11 -21.05 10.31 -12.53
C ALA A 11 -20.91 9.34 -13.72
N HIS A 12 -20.07 9.68 -14.70
CA HIS A 12 -19.77 8.80 -15.83
C HIS A 12 -19.12 7.49 -15.36
N GLY A 13 -18.10 7.55 -14.50
CA GLY A 13 -17.45 6.37 -13.95
C GLY A 13 -18.42 5.46 -13.18
N ILE A 14 -19.28 6.04 -12.34
CA ILE A 14 -20.30 5.29 -11.60
C ILE A 14 -21.31 4.63 -12.56
N ALA A 15 -21.77 5.33 -13.60
CA ALA A 15 -22.67 4.76 -14.59
C ALA A 15 -22.03 3.57 -15.34
N ALA A 16 -20.75 3.69 -15.72
CA ALA A 16 -20.00 2.62 -16.36
C ALA A 16 -19.83 1.41 -15.44
N ALA A 17 -19.52 1.63 -14.16
CA ALA A 17 -19.39 0.57 -13.16
C ALA A 17 -20.72 -0.16 -12.93
N ALA A 18 -21.83 0.57 -12.81
CA ALA A 18 -23.17 0.00 -12.64
C ALA A 18 -23.58 -0.85 -13.86
N GLU A 19 -23.27 -0.39 -15.07
CA GLU A 19 -23.53 -1.17 -16.29
C GLU A 19 -22.67 -2.45 -16.33
N ALA A 20 -21.39 -2.36 -15.95
CA ALA A 20 -20.53 -3.53 -15.87
C ALA A 20 -21.08 -4.58 -14.88
N GLY A 21 -21.57 -4.14 -13.71
CA GLY A 21 -22.20 -5.00 -12.71
C GLY A 21 -23.44 -5.70 -13.26
N ARG A 22 -24.33 -4.97 -13.95
CA ARG A 22 -25.51 -5.56 -14.61
C ARG A 22 -25.12 -6.63 -15.64
N ARG A 23 -24.09 -6.36 -16.46
CA ARG A 23 -23.59 -7.32 -17.47
C ARG A 23 -22.98 -8.57 -16.84
N VAL A 24 -22.24 -8.44 -15.74
CA VAL A 24 -21.72 -9.59 -15.00
C VAL A 24 -22.88 -10.43 -14.49
N ASN A 25 -23.87 -9.83 -13.85
CA ASN A 25 -24.99 -10.56 -13.28
C ASN A 25 -25.89 -11.19 -14.34
N ALA A 26 -26.08 -10.56 -15.49
CA ALA A 26 -26.77 -11.17 -16.61
C ALA A 26 -26.06 -12.43 -17.14
N ARG A 27 -24.73 -12.40 -17.25
CA ARG A 27 -23.95 -13.59 -17.65
C ARG A 27 -24.04 -14.71 -16.62
N ARG A 28 -23.97 -14.38 -15.32
CA ARG A 28 -24.11 -15.36 -14.25
C ARG A 28 -25.50 -16.01 -14.24
N ALA A 29 -26.53 -15.21 -14.41
CA ALA A 29 -27.91 -15.72 -14.53
C ALA A 29 -28.07 -16.66 -15.72
N ALA A 30 -27.48 -16.33 -16.88
CA ALA A 30 -27.49 -17.19 -18.05
C ALA A 30 -26.74 -18.51 -17.85
N ALA A 31 -25.74 -18.53 -16.93
CA ALA A 31 -25.02 -19.72 -16.53
C ALA A 31 -25.69 -20.49 -15.37
N GLY A 32 -26.85 -20.07 -14.89
CA GLY A 32 -27.52 -20.66 -13.73
C GLY A 32 -26.84 -20.38 -12.38
N GLU A 33 -25.95 -19.38 -12.33
CA GLU A 33 -25.23 -18.98 -11.14
C GLU A 33 -25.97 -17.90 -10.35
N ARG A 34 -25.71 -17.81 -9.06
CA ARG A 34 -26.23 -16.71 -8.22
C ARG A 34 -25.65 -15.38 -8.67
N PRO A 35 -26.42 -14.27 -8.61
CA PRO A 35 -25.88 -12.94 -8.84
C PRO A 35 -24.68 -12.66 -7.93
N TYR A 36 -23.70 -11.93 -8.44
CA TYR A 36 -22.62 -11.36 -7.67
C TYR A 36 -23.14 -10.13 -6.92
N ASP A 37 -22.86 -10.06 -5.64
CA ASP A 37 -23.22 -8.91 -4.80
C ASP A 37 -22.16 -7.82 -4.98
N VAL A 38 -22.43 -6.88 -5.91
CA VAL A 38 -21.53 -5.77 -6.22
C VAL A 38 -21.57 -4.76 -5.08
N THR A 39 -20.48 -4.65 -4.36
CA THR A 39 -20.36 -3.73 -3.23
C THR A 39 -20.18 -2.28 -3.68
N GLU A 40 -20.34 -1.34 -2.75
CA GLU A 40 -20.00 0.07 -2.98
C GLU A 40 -18.51 0.23 -3.34
N PHE A 41 -17.62 -0.49 -2.64
CA PHE A 41 -16.19 -0.44 -2.91
C PHE A 41 -15.82 -0.99 -4.30
N ASP A 42 -16.48 -2.08 -4.76
CA ASP A 42 -16.31 -2.58 -6.13
C ASP A 42 -16.72 -1.50 -7.15
N THR A 43 -17.86 -0.86 -6.92
CA THR A 43 -18.38 0.18 -7.79
C THR A 43 -17.43 1.38 -7.87
N LEU A 44 -16.95 1.88 -6.74
CA LEU A 44 -16.01 3.01 -6.68
C LEU A 44 -14.66 2.65 -7.31
N THR A 45 -14.16 1.45 -7.08
CA THR A 45 -12.89 0.98 -7.66
C THR A 45 -12.96 0.88 -9.17
N VAL A 46 -14.06 0.34 -9.72
CA VAL A 46 -14.27 0.27 -11.18
C VAL A 46 -14.46 1.66 -11.77
N ALA A 47 -15.25 2.53 -11.10
CA ALA A 47 -15.44 3.91 -11.53
C ALA A 47 -14.11 4.68 -11.60
N ALA A 48 -13.26 4.55 -10.57
CA ALA A 48 -11.94 5.16 -10.57
C ALA A 48 -11.06 4.63 -11.71
N ALA A 49 -11.08 3.32 -11.96
CA ALA A 49 -10.32 2.73 -13.06
C ALA A 49 -10.75 3.27 -14.44
N VAL A 50 -12.06 3.45 -14.66
CA VAL A 50 -12.59 4.06 -15.90
C VAL A 50 -12.09 5.50 -16.04
N VAL A 51 -12.26 6.31 -14.99
CA VAL A 51 -11.84 7.72 -15.00
C VAL A 51 -10.35 7.87 -15.23
N PHE A 52 -9.51 7.05 -14.57
CA PHE A 52 -8.06 7.08 -14.75
C PHE A 52 -7.64 6.66 -16.15
N ALA A 53 -8.27 5.64 -16.71
CA ALA A 53 -7.99 5.19 -18.06
C ALA A 53 -8.35 6.26 -19.12
N GLU A 54 -9.50 6.92 -18.98
CA GLU A 54 -9.94 7.99 -19.87
C GLU A 54 -9.11 9.27 -19.73
N ALA A 55 -8.64 9.56 -18.51
CA ALA A 55 -7.74 10.68 -18.26
C ALA A 55 -6.29 10.41 -18.72
N GLY A 56 -5.96 9.17 -19.11
CA GLY A 56 -4.62 8.80 -19.57
C GLY A 56 -3.55 8.98 -18.51
N VAL A 57 -3.84 8.66 -17.24
CA VAL A 57 -2.85 8.82 -16.16
C VAL A 57 -1.65 7.89 -16.35
N ASP A 58 -0.47 8.39 -16.12
CA ASP A 58 0.78 7.62 -16.23
C ASP A 58 0.92 6.62 -15.08
N VAL A 59 0.50 7.00 -13.88
CA VAL A 59 0.57 6.18 -12.66
C VAL A 59 -0.73 6.33 -11.86
N ALA A 60 -1.30 5.21 -11.46
CA ALA A 60 -2.40 5.15 -10.49
C ALA A 60 -1.90 4.57 -9.16
N VAL A 61 -2.20 5.25 -8.06
CA VAL A 61 -1.95 4.76 -6.70
C VAL A 61 -3.29 4.29 -6.13
N LEU A 62 -3.36 3.01 -5.79
CA LEU A 62 -4.58 2.36 -5.30
C LEU A 62 -4.37 1.88 -3.87
N GLU A 63 -5.28 2.25 -2.99
CA GLU A 63 -5.33 1.74 -1.63
C GLU A 63 -6.28 0.54 -1.56
N CYS A 64 -5.81 -0.57 -0.97
CA CYS A 64 -6.62 -1.75 -0.68
C CYS A 64 -7.69 -1.41 0.34
N GLY A 65 -8.94 -1.75 0.05
CA GLY A 65 -10.04 -1.56 1.00
C GLY A 65 -9.99 -2.60 2.13
N MET A 66 -9.86 -3.88 1.80
CA MET A 66 -9.84 -4.96 2.79
C MET A 66 -9.01 -6.15 2.34
N GLY A 67 -8.11 -6.62 3.21
CA GLY A 67 -7.26 -7.78 2.94
C GLY A 67 -6.31 -7.55 1.78
N GLY A 68 -6.56 -8.13 0.64
CA GLY A 68 -5.74 -8.02 -0.57
C GLY A 68 -6.09 -9.10 -1.60
N ARG A 69 -6.29 -10.34 -1.16
CA ARG A 69 -6.58 -11.48 -2.05
C ARG A 69 -7.82 -11.26 -2.92
N TRP A 70 -8.88 -10.80 -2.31
CA TRP A 70 -10.20 -10.63 -2.93
C TRP A 70 -10.61 -9.16 -3.05
N ASP A 71 -9.69 -8.26 -2.74
CA ASP A 71 -9.94 -6.82 -2.88
C ASP A 71 -10.14 -6.43 -4.35
N ALA A 72 -11.09 -5.53 -4.60
CA ALA A 72 -11.41 -5.09 -5.96
C ALA A 72 -10.19 -4.50 -6.69
N THR A 73 -9.29 -3.83 -5.98
CA THR A 73 -8.05 -3.29 -6.56
C THR A 73 -7.13 -4.37 -7.11
N SER A 74 -7.19 -5.59 -6.57
CA SER A 74 -6.40 -6.73 -7.03
C SER A 74 -6.78 -7.26 -8.41
N ALA A 75 -7.93 -6.85 -8.94
CA ALA A 75 -8.38 -7.16 -10.31
C ALA A 75 -7.58 -6.41 -11.38
N MET A 76 -6.89 -5.33 -11.02
CA MET A 76 -6.05 -4.57 -11.94
C MET A 76 -4.88 -5.42 -12.43
N LYS A 77 -4.72 -5.52 -13.77
CA LYS A 77 -3.69 -6.38 -14.38
C LYS A 77 -2.31 -5.73 -14.45
N SER A 78 -2.24 -4.39 -14.42
CA SER A 78 -1.02 -3.61 -14.62
C SER A 78 -0.32 -3.20 -13.33
N ILE A 79 -0.61 -3.86 -12.19
CA ILE A 79 0.05 -3.57 -10.92
C ILE A 79 1.53 -3.95 -11.01
N ARG A 80 2.42 -2.96 -10.91
CA ARG A 80 3.87 -3.14 -10.98
C ARG A 80 4.56 -3.13 -9.62
N SER A 81 3.96 -2.46 -8.65
CA SER A 81 4.56 -2.27 -7.33
C SER A 81 3.50 -2.39 -6.24
N VAL A 82 3.85 -2.99 -5.13
CA VAL A 82 2.98 -3.16 -3.98
C VAL A 82 3.72 -2.80 -2.71
N ALA A 83 2.99 -2.26 -1.74
CA ALA A 83 3.50 -2.05 -0.39
C ALA A 83 2.49 -2.56 0.62
N VAL A 84 2.99 -3.12 1.72
CA VAL A 84 2.21 -3.38 2.92
C VAL A 84 2.86 -2.60 4.04
N THR A 85 2.14 -1.64 4.62
CA THR A 85 2.69 -0.72 5.63
C THR A 85 2.74 -1.37 7.01
N GLY A 86 1.74 -2.21 7.33
CA GLY A 86 1.66 -2.90 8.61
C GLY A 86 0.44 -3.81 8.72
N ILE A 87 0.40 -4.56 9.81
CA ILE A 87 -0.67 -5.50 10.16
C ILE A 87 -1.24 -5.14 11.53
N GLY A 88 -2.55 -5.20 11.62
CA GLY A 88 -3.30 -5.08 12.86
C GLY A 88 -4.51 -5.98 12.87
N LEU A 89 -5.07 -6.23 14.03
CA LEU A 89 -6.33 -6.96 14.19
C LEU A 89 -7.47 -6.05 13.75
N ASP A 90 -7.85 -6.18 12.49
CA ASP A 90 -8.99 -5.49 11.90
C ASP A 90 -9.73 -6.44 10.97
N HIS A 91 -11.02 -6.21 10.78
CA HIS A 91 -11.87 -7.06 9.94
C HIS A 91 -11.78 -8.56 10.26
N THR A 92 -11.57 -8.92 11.52
CA THR A 92 -11.27 -10.30 11.96
C THR A 92 -12.34 -11.31 11.57
N ARG A 93 -13.60 -10.87 11.46
CA ARG A 93 -14.72 -11.73 11.02
C ARG A 93 -14.60 -12.24 9.58
N ILE A 94 -13.76 -11.59 8.77
CA ILE A 94 -13.58 -11.88 7.33
C ILE A 94 -12.16 -12.35 7.05
N LEU A 95 -11.15 -11.69 7.62
CA LEU A 95 -9.75 -11.94 7.31
C LEU A 95 -9.10 -12.99 8.23
N GLY A 96 -9.79 -13.37 9.33
CA GLY A 96 -9.28 -14.27 10.35
C GLY A 96 -8.95 -13.54 11.65
N ASP A 97 -8.80 -14.31 12.71
CA ASP A 97 -8.69 -13.85 14.09
C ASP A 97 -7.24 -13.77 14.62
N THR A 98 -6.27 -14.02 13.73
CA THR A 98 -4.84 -13.92 14.04
C THR A 98 -4.13 -12.94 13.07
N LEU A 99 -3.03 -12.36 13.55
CA LEU A 99 -2.21 -11.47 12.72
C LEU A 99 -1.64 -12.19 11.50
N GLU A 100 -1.28 -13.47 11.64
CA GLU A 100 -0.76 -14.29 10.56
C GLU A 100 -1.82 -14.57 9.49
N ALA A 101 -3.07 -14.83 9.88
CA ALA A 101 -4.16 -15.02 8.92
C ALA A 101 -4.40 -13.73 8.12
N ILE A 102 -4.48 -12.58 8.80
CA ILE A 102 -4.63 -11.28 8.16
C ILE A 102 -3.43 -10.98 7.25
N ALA A 103 -2.20 -11.29 7.71
CA ALA A 103 -0.98 -11.14 6.90
C ALA A 103 -1.05 -11.98 5.63
N GLY A 104 -1.54 -13.22 5.69
CA GLY A 104 -1.73 -14.10 4.53
C GLY A 104 -2.68 -13.53 3.48
N GLU A 105 -3.78 -12.90 3.94
CA GLU A 105 -4.72 -12.23 3.03
C GLU A 105 -4.11 -10.98 2.37
N LYS A 106 -3.35 -10.18 3.14
CA LYS A 106 -2.65 -9.01 2.59
C LYS A 106 -1.45 -9.40 1.71
N ALA A 107 -0.70 -10.42 2.07
CA ALA A 107 0.45 -10.90 1.30
C ALA A 107 0.06 -11.40 -0.11
N ALA A 108 -1.19 -11.79 -0.33
CA ALA A 108 -1.67 -12.24 -1.63
C ALA A 108 -1.57 -11.19 -2.77
N ILE A 109 -1.34 -9.92 -2.45
CA ILE A 109 -1.03 -8.89 -3.46
C ILE A 109 0.39 -9.01 -4.03
N ILE A 110 1.29 -9.71 -3.33
CA ILE A 110 2.67 -9.95 -3.76
C ILE A 110 2.64 -11.06 -4.80
N LYS A 111 2.90 -10.71 -6.05
CA LYS A 111 2.84 -11.62 -7.19
C LYS A 111 4.11 -11.50 -8.03
N PRO A 112 4.46 -12.49 -8.86
CA PRO A 112 5.64 -12.42 -9.73
C PRO A 112 5.69 -11.14 -10.57
N GLY A 113 6.88 -10.56 -10.69
CA GLY A 113 7.14 -9.36 -11.48
C GLY A 113 6.73 -8.04 -10.83
N ARG A 114 6.23 -8.05 -9.60
CA ARG A 114 5.93 -6.84 -8.84
C ARG A 114 7.09 -6.45 -7.94
N ALA A 115 7.45 -5.18 -7.89
CA ALA A 115 8.29 -4.67 -6.82
C ALA A 115 7.50 -4.69 -5.50
N CYS A 116 8.17 -5.02 -4.39
CA CYS A 116 7.52 -5.17 -3.09
C CYS A 116 8.26 -4.36 -2.02
N VAL A 117 7.51 -3.61 -1.23
CA VAL A 117 8.00 -2.93 -0.03
C VAL A 117 7.21 -3.41 1.19
N LEU A 118 7.92 -3.80 2.23
CA LEU A 118 7.34 -4.18 3.51
C LEU A 118 7.67 -3.12 4.56
N GLY A 119 6.63 -2.45 5.04
CA GLY A 119 6.73 -1.42 6.05
C GLY A 119 7.12 -1.98 7.42
N VAL A 120 7.50 -1.10 8.33
CA VAL A 120 7.92 -1.45 9.68
C VAL A 120 6.87 -2.24 10.47
N GLY A 121 5.59 -1.96 10.25
CA GLY A 121 4.48 -2.67 10.89
C GLY A 121 4.26 -4.11 10.40
N CYS A 122 5.05 -4.57 9.42
CA CYS A 122 5.08 -5.98 8.98
C CYS A 122 6.17 -6.80 9.69
N ALA A 123 7.06 -6.14 10.43
CA ALA A 123 8.25 -6.78 11.00
C ALA A 123 8.00 -7.54 12.31
N THR A 124 6.87 -7.25 12.97
CA THR A 124 6.55 -7.83 14.27
C THR A 124 5.06 -8.13 14.43
N PRO A 125 4.70 -9.27 15.07
CA PRO A 125 5.63 -10.31 15.53
C PRO A 125 6.37 -10.98 14.37
N THR A 126 7.46 -11.70 14.66
CA THR A 126 8.29 -12.33 13.63
C THR A 126 7.54 -13.36 12.77
N SER A 127 6.50 -13.99 13.32
CA SER A 127 5.59 -14.87 12.57
C SER A 127 4.85 -14.16 11.44
N VAL A 128 4.48 -12.90 11.63
CA VAL A 128 3.87 -12.05 10.58
C VAL A 128 4.87 -11.75 9.48
N GLU A 129 6.11 -11.37 9.85
CA GLU A 129 7.17 -11.13 8.88
C GLU A 129 7.46 -12.38 8.04
N ASP A 130 7.47 -13.57 8.68
CA ASP A 130 7.70 -14.85 8.01
C ASP A 130 6.64 -15.11 6.93
N VAL A 131 5.37 -14.80 7.17
CA VAL A 131 4.29 -14.93 6.18
C VAL A 131 4.59 -14.10 4.92
N PHE A 132 5.01 -12.84 5.08
CA PHE A 132 5.34 -11.99 3.94
C PHE A 132 6.58 -12.46 3.20
N LEU A 133 7.64 -12.84 3.92
CA LEU A 133 8.88 -13.31 3.31
C LEU A 133 8.69 -14.64 2.59
N GLU A 134 7.84 -15.52 3.09
CA GLU A 134 7.48 -16.76 2.42
C GLU A 134 6.71 -16.48 1.12
N GLN A 135 5.73 -15.57 1.15
CA GLN A 135 5.01 -15.16 -0.06
C GLN A 135 5.96 -14.51 -1.09
N CYS A 136 6.90 -13.67 -0.64
CA CYS A 136 7.92 -13.09 -1.53
C CYS A 136 8.78 -14.18 -2.17
N ARG A 137 9.24 -15.17 -1.40
CA ARG A 137 9.99 -16.32 -1.93
C ARG A 137 9.17 -17.12 -2.94
N ALA A 138 7.92 -17.43 -2.62
CA ALA A 138 7.03 -18.16 -3.51
C ALA A 138 6.76 -17.40 -4.82
N ALA A 139 6.71 -16.08 -4.78
CA ALA A 139 6.53 -15.22 -5.95
C ALA A 139 7.83 -14.91 -6.70
N GLY A 140 8.99 -15.30 -6.20
CA GLY A 140 10.29 -14.93 -6.77
C GLY A 140 10.57 -13.43 -6.67
N VAL A 141 10.09 -12.77 -5.62
CA VAL A 141 10.20 -11.32 -5.39
C VAL A 141 11.17 -11.06 -4.25
N THR A 142 12.11 -10.15 -4.44
CA THR A 142 12.98 -9.65 -3.37
C THR A 142 12.36 -8.37 -2.79
N PRO A 143 11.85 -8.37 -1.55
CA PRO A 143 11.25 -7.18 -0.97
C PRO A 143 12.31 -6.19 -0.49
N THR A 144 11.97 -4.88 -0.50
CA THR A 144 12.67 -3.86 0.28
C THR A 144 12.00 -3.75 1.65
N LEU A 145 12.78 -3.89 2.72
CA LEU A 145 12.30 -3.83 4.08
C LEU A 145 12.48 -2.42 4.65
N VAL A 146 11.41 -1.83 5.19
CA VAL A 146 11.49 -0.52 5.86
C VAL A 146 11.74 -0.73 7.35
N ARG A 147 12.71 0.01 7.90
CA ARG A 147 13.14 -0.08 9.30
C ARG A 147 13.27 1.30 9.93
N ALA A 148 12.88 1.44 11.18
CA ALA A 148 13.15 2.63 11.96
C ALA A 148 14.57 2.56 12.54
N LEU A 149 15.26 3.69 12.56
CA LEU A 149 16.59 3.81 13.21
C LEU A 149 16.47 3.86 14.74
N ASP A 150 15.35 4.44 15.25
CA ASP A 150 15.06 4.51 16.67
C ASP A 150 13.67 3.92 16.95
N ARG A 151 13.54 3.22 18.06
CA ARG A 151 12.25 2.71 18.56
C ARG A 151 11.23 3.83 18.82
N ALA A 152 11.70 5.00 19.24
CA ALA A 152 10.85 6.17 19.43
C ALA A 152 10.19 6.64 18.13
N ASP A 153 10.74 6.31 16.98
CA ASP A 153 10.23 6.70 15.68
C ASP A 153 9.05 5.83 15.20
N VAL A 154 8.84 4.71 15.86
CA VAL A 154 7.69 3.80 15.66
C VAL A 154 6.73 3.79 16.85
N ALA A 155 6.87 4.73 17.79
CA ALA A 155 5.94 4.89 18.89
C ALA A 155 4.56 5.27 18.34
N GLY A 156 3.60 4.37 18.47
CA GLY A 156 2.26 4.51 17.86
C GLY A 156 1.94 3.46 16.80
N GLU A 157 2.92 2.68 16.35
CA GLU A 157 2.67 1.47 15.59
C GLU A 157 2.06 0.38 16.50
N MET A 158 1.16 -0.42 15.96
CA MET A 158 0.42 -1.41 16.78
C MET A 158 1.32 -2.49 17.36
N HIS A 159 2.46 -2.77 16.75
CA HIS A 159 3.42 -3.79 17.19
C HIS A 159 4.87 -3.33 17.02
N PRO A 160 5.35 -2.37 17.84
CA PRO A 160 6.71 -1.81 17.71
C PRO A 160 7.77 -2.76 18.30
N GLY A 161 7.88 -3.96 17.76
CA GLY A 161 8.92 -4.90 18.15
C GLY A 161 10.28 -4.59 17.50
N ILE A 162 11.33 -5.31 17.93
CA ILE A 162 12.63 -5.27 17.26
C ILE A 162 12.51 -6.11 15.99
N ALA A 163 12.66 -5.48 14.82
CA ALA A 163 12.74 -6.19 13.56
C ALA A 163 14.01 -7.07 13.53
N ARG A 164 13.87 -8.25 12.95
CA ARG A 164 15.03 -9.11 12.66
C ARG A 164 15.91 -8.47 11.58
N GLU A 165 17.21 -8.67 11.69
CA GLU A 165 18.10 -8.38 10.59
C GLU A 165 18.01 -9.48 9.53
N HIS A 166 17.90 -9.08 8.27
CA HIS A 166 17.89 -9.97 7.13
C HIS A 166 19.09 -9.67 6.23
N ALA A 167 20.18 -10.40 6.43
CA ALA A 167 21.35 -10.28 5.58
C ALA A 167 20.98 -10.56 4.12
N GLY A 168 21.35 -9.63 3.23
CA GLY A 168 21.14 -9.78 1.79
C GLY A 168 19.80 -9.27 1.25
N LEU A 169 18.84 -8.84 2.10
CA LEU A 169 17.67 -8.14 1.62
C LEU A 169 17.89 -6.61 1.58
N PRO A 170 17.40 -5.92 0.54
CA PRO A 170 17.43 -4.47 0.49
C PRO A 170 16.68 -3.87 1.68
N GLN A 171 17.26 -2.85 2.29
CA GLN A 171 16.64 -2.15 3.42
C GLN A 171 16.56 -0.65 3.14
N ALA A 172 15.43 -0.06 3.49
CA ALA A 172 15.26 1.36 3.64
C ALA A 172 15.11 1.67 5.13
N SER A 173 15.82 2.67 5.63
CA SER A 173 15.73 3.07 7.03
C SER A 173 15.29 4.52 7.14
N PHE A 174 14.58 4.86 8.22
CA PHE A 174 14.19 6.24 8.49
C PHE A 174 14.46 6.61 9.95
N GLY A 175 14.70 7.89 10.15
CA GLY A 175 14.84 8.48 11.47
C GLY A 175 14.17 9.85 11.52
N VAL A 176 13.43 10.13 12.59
CA VAL A 176 12.83 11.43 12.82
C VAL A 176 13.89 12.39 13.34
N THR A 177 14.23 13.40 12.55
CA THR A 177 15.25 14.39 12.87
C THR A 177 14.71 15.56 13.68
N LYS A 178 13.40 15.88 13.52
CA LYS A 178 12.74 16.92 14.29
C LYS A 178 11.26 16.60 14.51
N ARG A 179 10.86 16.63 15.79
CA ARG A 179 9.46 16.44 16.17
C ARG A 179 8.74 17.79 16.26
N PRO A 180 7.45 17.86 15.86
CA PRO A 180 6.70 19.09 15.97
C PRO A 180 6.53 19.50 17.45
N ASN A 181 6.80 20.75 17.74
CA ASN A 181 6.63 21.36 19.07
C ASN A 181 5.34 22.14 19.24
N ARG A 182 4.52 22.23 18.19
CA ARG A 182 3.21 22.87 18.17
C ARG A 182 2.30 22.21 17.15
N LEU A 183 1.00 22.34 17.33
CA LEU A 183 0.01 21.86 16.37
C LEU A 183 0.24 22.51 14.99
N GLY A 184 0.22 21.70 13.94
CA GLY A 184 0.44 22.17 12.56
C GLY A 184 1.90 22.39 12.15
N ALA A 185 2.87 22.20 13.07
CA ALA A 185 4.27 22.17 12.68
C ALA A 185 4.64 20.84 12.01
N PRO A 186 5.53 20.85 11.00
CA PRO A 186 5.94 19.62 10.35
C PRO A 186 6.81 18.74 11.25
N LEU A 187 6.69 17.43 11.04
CA LEU A 187 7.69 16.46 11.41
C LEU A 187 8.78 16.49 10.34
N GLU A 188 10.06 16.50 10.71
CA GLU A 188 11.17 16.33 9.77
C GLU A 188 11.79 14.94 9.97
N LEU A 189 12.11 14.28 8.87
CA LEU A 189 12.71 12.96 8.87
C LEU A 189 13.72 12.80 7.75
N SER A 190 14.61 11.85 7.91
CA SER A 190 15.49 11.36 6.83
C SER A 190 15.11 9.93 6.48
N VAL A 191 15.18 9.61 5.20
CA VAL A 191 14.99 8.26 4.68
C VAL A 191 16.24 7.86 3.91
N ASN A 192 16.87 6.77 4.34
CA ASN A 192 18.02 6.18 3.64
C ASN A 192 17.55 4.90 2.95
N THR A 193 17.66 4.84 1.64
CA THR A 193 17.30 3.69 0.82
C THR A 193 18.55 3.04 0.22
N PRO A 194 18.45 1.87 -0.41
CA PRO A 194 19.57 1.30 -1.16
C PRO A 194 20.11 2.18 -2.29
N ARG A 195 19.35 3.20 -2.71
CA ARG A 195 19.68 4.06 -3.87
C ARG A 195 20.13 5.46 -3.48
N SER A 196 19.58 6.02 -2.40
CA SER A 196 19.85 7.41 -2.02
C SER A 196 19.50 7.69 -0.56
N LEU A 197 20.07 8.78 -0.05
CA LEU A 197 19.65 9.40 1.20
C LEU A 197 18.81 10.64 0.90
N TYR A 198 17.61 10.66 1.45
CA TYR A 198 16.68 11.78 1.41
C TYR A 198 16.64 12.43 2.78
N ALA A 199 17.21 13.61 2.89
CA ALA A 199 17.26 14.36 4.14
C ALA A 199 16.19 15.45 4.18
N GLU A 200 15.83 15.89 5.40
CA GLU A 200 14.96 17.04 5.63
C GLU A 200 13.55 16.92 5.02
N LEU A 201 13.06 15.70 4.87
CA LEU A 201 11.69 15.48 4.40
C LEU A 201 10.70 16.00 5.45
N ALA A 202 9.79 16.87 5.04
CA ALA A 202 8.77 17.46 5.90
C ALA A 202 7.42 16.73 5.75
N CYS A 203 6.81 16.38 6.88
CA CYS A 203 5.48 15.78 6.92
C CYS A 203 4.58 16.52 7.92
N LEU A 204 3.47 17.07 7.44
CA LEU A 204 2.48 17.77 8.26
C LEU A 204 1.55 16.84 9.07
N LYS A 205 1.77 15.54 8.98
CA LYS A 205 0.96 14.52 9.64
C LYS A 205 1.56 14.10 11.00
N PRO A 206 0.79 13.40 11.84
CA PRO A 206 1.30 12.86 13.12
C PRO A 206 2.54 11.97 12.96
N GLY A 207 3.32 11.81 14.04
CA GLY A 207 4.63 11.15 14.03
C GLY A 207 4.68 9.73 13.47
N TYR A 208 3.59 8.97 13.62
CA TYR A 208 3.48 7.63 13.02
C TYR A 208 3.49 7.64 11.48
N GLN A 209 3.27 8.76 10.84
CA GLN A 209 3.33 8.87 9.38
C GLN A 209 4.77 8.84 8.84
N ALA A 210 5.79 8.96 9.69
CA ALA A 210 7.19 8.84 9.25
C ALA A 210 7.47 7.48 8.60
N ALA A 211 6.92 6.40 9.17
CA ALA A 211 7.02 5.06 8.61
C ALA A 211 6.33 4.95 7.24
N ASN A 212 5.16 5.59 7.09
CA ASN A 212 4.43 5.61 5.82
C ASN A 212 5.16 6.45 4.75
N VAL A 213 5.78 7.57 5.12
CA VAL A 213 6.63 8.36 4.21
C VAL A 213 7.81 7.53 3.73
N ALA A 214 8.52 6.84 4.64
CA ALA A 214 9.63 5.98 4.27
C ALA A 214 9.19 4.84 3.34
N CYS A 215 8.03 4.25 3.60
CA CYS A 215 7.45 3.22 2.75
C CYS A 215 7.10 3.77 1.36
N ALA A 216 6.53 4.97 1.28
CA ALA A 216 6.18 5.64 0.03
C ALA A 216 7.43 5.98 -0.81
N VAL A 217 8.49 6.51 -0.19
CA VAL A 217 9.77 6.80 -0.85
C VAL A 217 10.38 5.51 -1.42
N ALA A 218 10.48 4.45 -0.59
CA ALA A 218 11.01 3.16 -1.03
C ALA A 218 10.17 2.55 -2.19
N LEU A 219 8.84 2.68 -2.12
CA LEU A 219 7.94 2.17 -3.16
C LEU A 219 8.10 2.95 -4.47
N ALA A 220 8.19 4.28 -4.41
CA ALA A 220 8.40 5.13 -5.57
C ALA A 220 9.72 4.82 -6.27
N GLU A 221 10.82 4.65 -5.51
CA GLU A 221 12.11 4.20 -6.06
C GLU A 221 12.02 2.81 -6.71
N ALA A 222 11.37 1.88 -6.04
CA ALA A 222 11.19 0.52 -6.56
C ALA A 222 10.36 0.52 -7.85
N HIS A 223 9.33 1.38 -7.93
CA HIS A 223 8.48 1.53 -9.11
C HIS A 223 9.24 2.15 -10.29
N LEU A 224 9.99 3.21 -10.03
CA LEU A 224 10.72 3.96 -11.06
C LEU A 224 12.06 3.32 -11.45
N GLY A 225 12.58 2.40 -10.63
CA GLY A 225 13.86 1.74 -10.82
C GLY A 225 15.08 2.66 -10.64
N ARG A 226 14.90 3.87 -10.10
CA ARG A 226 15.92 4.90 -9.89
C ARG A 226 15.70 5.69 -8.62
N ALA A 227 16.71 6.43 -8.18
CA ALA A 227 16.57 7.42 -7.11
C ALA A 227 15.57 8.52 -7.52
N LEU A 228 14.87 9.07 -6.53
CA LEU A 228 13.96 10.19 -6.72
C LEU A 228 14.75 11.51 -6.75
N ALA A 229 14.26 12.50 -7.47
CA ALA A 229 14.75 13.85 -7.33
C ALA A 229 14.29 14.43 -5.99
N GLN A 230 15.19 15.03 -5.23
CA GLN A 230 14.89 15.48 -3.87
C GLN A 230 13.84 16.61 -3.87
N ASP A 231 13.88 17.48 -4.85
CA ASP A 231 12.93 18.57 -5.07
C ASP A 231 11.48 18.04 -5.27
N ALA A 232 11.33 16.92 -5.96
CA ALA A 232 10.02 16.29 -6.17
C ALA A 232 9.38 15.72 -4.89
N LEU A 233 10.11 15.68 -3.77
CA LEU A 233 9.60 15.21 -2.47
C LEU A 233 9.10 16.35 -1.58
N PHE A 234 9.24 17.62 -2.03
CA PHE A 234 8.82 18.82 -1.30
C PHE A 234 7.59 19.52 -1.91
N GLU A 235 7.07 19.01 -3.04
CA GLU A 235 5.84 19.48 -3.69
C GLU A 235 4.59 18.69 -3.21
#